data_7895df9f15c5349abcc3f7a13ac66961
#
_entry.id   7895df9f15c5349abcc3f7a13ac66961
#
_cell.length_a   1.000
_cell.length_b   1.000
_cell.length_c   1.000
_cell.angle_alpha   90.00
_cell.angle_beta   90.00
_cell.angle_gamma   90.00
#
_symmetry.space_group_name_H-M   'P 1'
#
loop_
_entity.id
_entity.type
_entity.pdbx_description
1 polymer ?
#
loop_
_entity_poly.entity_id
_entity_poly.type
_entity_poly.pdbx_seq_one_letter_code
_entity_poly.pdbx_strand_id
1 'polypeptide(L)'
;MPPGQVTGFLGPNGSGKSTTMRMILGLDAPSAGSVTVNGKPYAEYRRPLFEVGALLDAKAMHGGRSAYHHLRCLALSNGIGRARVAQVLDQVGLRGVARKRAGGFSLGMGQRLGIAAALLGDPKVLMFDEPVNGLDPEGVLWIRNLVKSLAAEGRTVFLSSHLMSEMSITADRLIIIGRGRLIAETSVEDFLECGSGSFVRVRSPQGDALASLLEARGVTVVRQADDTLRITGATSDAVGELARANGVTLRELSAHQASLEETFMELTRDSVDYHAAAGAELAPAES
;
A
#
# COMPACT_ATOMS: atom_id res chain seq x y z
N MET A 1 -11.65 -5.10 -8.70
CA MET A 1 -10.29 -5.57 -8.33
C MET A 1 -10.05 -6.90 -9.03
N PRO A 2 -9.02 -7.04 -9.84
CA PRO A 2 -8.70 -8.27 -10.57
C PRO A 2 -8.12 -9.35 -9.64
N PRO A 3 -8.36 -10.64 -9.93
CA PRO A 3 -7.68 -11.73 -9.25
C PRO A 3 -6.20 -11.80 -9.66
N GLY A 4 -5.39 -12.40 -8.79
CA GLY A 4 -3.95 -12.55 -9.01
C GLY A 4 -3.11 -11.30 -8.78
N GLN A 5 -3.70 -10.25 -8.21
CA GLN A 5 -3.04 -8.97 -7.97
C GLN A 5 -3.28 -8.45 -6.55
N VAL A 6 -2.32 -7.67 -6.06
CA VAL A 6 -2.43 -6.90 -4.84
C VAL A 6 -2.90 -5.48 -5.21
N THR A 7 -4.09 -5.10 -4.73
CA THR A 7 -4.62 -3.75 -4.89
C THR A 7 -4.40 -2.97 -3.58
N GLY A 8 -3.58 -1.93 -3.64
CA GLY A 8 -3.34 -1.00 -2.54
C GLY A 8 -4.47 0.02 -2.43
N PHE A 9 -5.00 0.22 -1.24
CA PHE A 9 -6.03 1.21 -0.95
C PHE A 9 -5.45 2.34 -0.12
N LEU A 10 -5.20 3.46 -0.75
CA LEU A 10 -4.47 4.59 -0.21
C LEU A 10 -5.37 5.77 0.07
N GLY A 11 -5.01 6.53 1.08
CA GLY A 11 -5.69 7.78 1.44
C GLY A 11 -5.20 8.28 2.79
N PRO A 12 -5.32 9.59 3.08
CA PRO A 12 -4.97 10.13 4.39
C PRO A 12 -5.86 9.53 5.50
N ASN A 13 -5.48 9.75 6.74
CA ASN A 13 -6.32 9.38 7.86
C ASN A 13 -7.66 10.11 7.79
N GLY A 14 -8.76 9.41 8.06
CA GLY A 14 -10.11 9.95 7.93
C GLY A 14 -10.67 9.97 6.49
N SER A 15 -9.92 9.52 5.48
CA SER A 15 -10.40 9.51 4.08
C SER A 15 -11.52 8.51 3.80
N GLY A 16 -11.80 7.57 4.74
CA GLY A 16 -12.88 6.59 4.61
C GLY A 16 -12.42 5.17 4.26
N LYS A 17 -11.10 4.85 4.32
CA LYS A 17 -10.58 3.51 3.99
C LYS A 17 -11.26 2.39 4.80
N SER A 18 -11.14 2.43 6.11
CA SER A 18 -11.74 1.41 7.00
C SER A 18 -13.27 1.35 6.88
N THR A 19 -13.93 2.52 6.73
CA THR A 19 -15.37 2.59 6.52
C THR A 19 -15.78 1.88 5.22
N THR A 20 -15.05 2.11 4.14
CA THR A 20 -15.28 1.42 2.86
C THR A 20 -15.11 -0.08 2.99
N MET A 21 -14.04 -0.54 3.65
CA MET A 21 -13.82 -1.97 3.89
C MET A 21 -14.94 -2.59 4.74
N ARG A 22 -15.43 -1.87 5.76
CA ARG A 22 -16.55 -2.31 6.59
C ARG A 22 -17.86 -2.40 5.80
N MET A 23 -18.11 -1.45 4.89
CA MET A 23 -19.27 -1.51 3.98
C MET A 23 -19.19 -2.70 3.03
N ILE A 24 -18.01 -3.03 2.49
CA ILE A 24 -17.82 -4.21 1.62
C ILE A 24 -18.21 -5.49 2.35
N LEU A 25 -17.91 -5.59 3.65
CA LEU A 25 -18.22 -6.74 4.50
C LEU A 25 -19.63 -6.67 5.11
N GLY A 26 -20.43 -5.65 4.77
CA GLY A 26 -21.78 -5.49 5.31
C GLY A 26 -21.83 -5.19 6.82
N LEU A 27 -20.73 -4.73 7.41
CA LEU A 27 -20.66 -4.32 8.81
C LEU A 27 -21.27 -2.92 9.03
N ASP A 28 -21.19 -2.07 8.00
CA ASP A 28 -21.83 -0.77 7.95
C ASP A 28 -22.68 -0.69 6.67
N ALA A 29 -23.87 -0.10 6.75
CA ALA A 29 -24.73 0.11 5.59
C ALA A 29 -24.35 1.40 4.88
N PRO A 30 -24.17 1.40 3.54
CA PRO A 30 -23.97 2.64 2.79
C PRO A 30 -25.26 3.47 2.78
N SER A 31 -25.14 4.81 2.85
CA SER A 31 -26.28 5.71 2.75
C SER A 31 -26.94 5.67 1.36
N ALA A 32 -26.19 5.31 0.33
CA ALA A 32 -26.66 5.13 -1.05
C ALA A 32 -25.72 4.19 -1.80
N GLY A 33 -26.21 3.60 -2.89
CA GLY A 33 -25.43 2.65 -3.68
C GLY A 33 -25.44 1.24 -3.11
N SER A 34 -24.62 0.36 -3.72
CA SER A 34 -24.47 -1.03 -3.31
C SER A 34 -23.05 -1.51 -3.56
N VAL A 35 -22.66 -2.56 -2.85
CA VAL A 35 -21.37 -3.23 -3.03
C VAL A 35 -21.57 -4.73 -3.12
N THR A 36 -20.84 -5.37 -4.00
CA THR A 36 -20.87 -6.82 -4.21
C THR A 36 -19.47 -7.40 -4.19
N VAL A 37 -19.35 -8.62 -3.71
CA VAL A 37 -18.16 -9.47 -3.85
C VAL A 37 -18.57 -10.67 -4.70
N ASN A 38 -17.84 -10.96 -5.77
CA ASN A 38 -18.18 -12.04 -6.72
C ASN A 38 -19.65 -11.99 -7.20
N GLY A 39 -20.20 -10.77 -7.40
CA GLY A 39 -21.55 -10.52 -7.92
C GLY A 39 -22.69 -10.60 -6.89
N LYS A 40 -22.38 -10.79 -5.59
CA LYS A 40 -23.40 -10.84 -4.53
C LYS A 40 -23.02 -9.94 -3.34
N PRO A 41 -23.99 -9.34 -2.64
CA PRO A 41 -23.73 -8.71 -1.33
C PRO A 41 -23.12 -9.72 -0.34
N TYR A 42 -22.16 -9.27 0.45
CA TYR A 42 -21.45 -10.15 1.39
C TYR A 42 -22.39 -10.85 2.38
N ALA A 43 -23.45 -10.15 2.85
CA ALA A 43 -24.43 -10.68 3.77
C ALA A 43 -25.28 -11.86 3.22
N GLU A 44 -25.32 -12.05 1.90
CA GLU A 44 -26.06 -13.13 1.25
C GLU A 44 -25.29 -14.45 1.19
N TYR A 45 -23.99 -14.45 1.55
CA TYR A 45 -23.20 -15.67 1.55
C TYR A 45 -23.53 -16.54 2.77
N ARG A 46 -23.87 -17.79 2.54
CA ARG A 46 -24.13 -18.78 3.61
C ARG A 46 -22.88 -19.13 4.42
N ARG A 47 -21.70 -19.02 3.77
CA ARG A 47 -20.39 -19.33 4.36
C ARG A 47 -19.39 -18.24 3.99
N PRO A 48 -19.53 -17.04 4.53
CA PRO A 48 -18.78 -15.87 4.09
C PRO A 48 -17.26 -16.01 4.24
N LEU A 49 -16.75 -16.78 5.22
CA LEU A 49 -15.32 -17.02 5.38
C LEU A 49 -14.66 -17.78 4.22
N PHE A 50 -15.45 -18.49 3.38
CA PHE A 50 -14.93 -19.16 2.18
C PHE A 50 -14.84 -18.22 0.99
N GLU A 51 -15.51 -17.07 1.05
CA GLU A 51 -15.52 -16.07 -0.02
C GLU A 51 -14.53 -14.95 0.26
N VAL A 52 -14.58 -14.39 1.48
CA VAL A 52 -13.73 -13.27 1.89
C VAL A 52 -13.09 -13.57 3.24
N GLY A 53 -11.78 -13.47 3.30
CA GLY A 53 -11.01 -13.38 4.54
C GLY A 53 -10.65 -11.93 4.83
N ALA A 54 -10.95 -11.45 6.02
CA ALA A 54 -10.68 -10.06 6.36
C ALA A 54 -9.95 -9.92 7.70
N LEU A 55 -9.04 -8.96 7.76
CA LEU A 55 -8.44 -8.42 8.97
C LEU A 55 -8.68 -6.91 8.98
N LEU A 56 -9.63 -6.46 9.79
CA LEU A 56 -9.94 -5.03 9.97
C LEU A 56 -9.37 -4.46 11.26
N ASP A 57 -9.21 -5.31 12.29
CA ASP A 57 -8.63 -4.93 13.57
C ASP A 57 -7.92 -6.12 14.20
N ALA A 58 -6.60 -6.02 14.35
CA ALA A 58 -5.79 -7.04 15.00
C ALA A 58 -6.10 -7.23 16.50
N LYS A 59 -6.77 -6.25 17.12
CA LYS A 59 -7.17 -6.31 18.53
C LYS A 59 -8.54 -6.93 18.74
N ALA A 60 -9.30 -7.22 17.68
CA ALA A 60 -10.64 -7.80 17.75
C ALA A 60 -10.68 -9.26 18.26
N MET A 61 -9.64 -9.69 18.96
CA MET A 61 -9.50 -11.02 19.54
C MET A 61 -9.93 -11.05 21.00
N HIS A 62 -10.60 -12.13 21.40
CA HIS A 62 -10.90 -12.35 22.81
C HIS A 62 -9.63 -12.74 23.59
N GLY A 63 -9.03 -11.82 24.35
CA GLY A 63 -7.76 -12.00 25.04
C GLY A 63 -7.68 -13.21 25.98
N GLY A 64 -8.79 -13.67 26.52
CA GLY A 64 -8.88 -14.86 27.39
C GLY A 64 -8.76 -16.20 26.65
N ARG A 65 -8.95 -16.23 25.32
CA ARG A 65 -8.82 -17.46 24.51
C ARG A 65 -7.39 -17.66 24.05
N SER A 66 -6.96 -18.93 23.91
CA SER A 66 -5.72 -19.20 23.19
C SER A 66 -5.90 -19.00 21.71
N ALA A 67 -4.79 -18.78 20.96
CA ALA A 67 -4.82 -18.64 19.52
C ALA A 67 -5.54 -19.83 18.84
N TYR A 68 -5.23 -21.06 19.26
CA TYR A 68 -5.91 -22.24 18.77
C TYR A 68 -7.43 -22.20 19.03
N HIS A 69 -7.85 -21.88 20.24
CA HIS A 69 -9.30 -21.84 20.57
C HIS A 69 -10.01 -20.68 19.89
N HIS A 70 -9.35 -19.54 19.68
CA HIS A 70 -9.89 -18.45 18.89
C HIS A 70 -10.23 -18.90 17.47
N LEU A 71 -9.25 -19.45 16.75
CA LEU A 71 -9.46 -20.00 15.40
C LEU A 71 -10.43 -21.18 15.39
N ARG A 72 -10.40 -22.02 16.41
CA ARG A 72 -11.31 -23.18 16.51
C ARG A 72 -12.77 -22.75 16.66
N CYS A 73 -13.06 -21.67 17.39
CA CYS A 73 -14.43 -21.11 17.46
C CYS A 73 -14.90 -20.66 16.08
N LEU A 74 -14.08 -19.89 15.35
CA LEU A 74 -14.41 -19.44 13.99
C LEU A 74 -14.57 -20.62 13.02
N ALA A 75 -13.72 -21.61 13.13
CA ALA A 75 -13.79 -22.82 12.32
C ALA A 75 -15.09 -23.59 12.54
N LEU A 76 -15.49 -23.76 13.81
CA LEU A 76 -16.73 -24.50 14.17
C LEU A 76 -17.99 -23.82 13.62
N SER A 77 -18.08 -22.47 13.75
CA SER A 77 -19.24 -21.73 13.24
C SER A 77 -19.37 -21.77 11.70
N ASN A 78 -18.28 -22.12 10.99
CA ASN A 78 -18.26 -22.21 9.54
C ASN A 78 -18.10 -23.65 8.98
N GLY A 79 -18.16 -24.67 9.85
CA GLY A 79 -18.02 -26.07 9.44
C GLY A 79 -16.61 -26.45 8.99
N ILE A 80 -15.58 -25.73 9.47
CA ILE A 80 -14.17 -25.95 9.11
C ILE A 80 -13.52 -26.95 10.09
N GLY A 81 -12.77 -27.93 9.55
CA GLY A 81 -12.14 -28.99 10.31
C GLY A 81 -10.93 -28.51 11.14
N ARG A 82 -10.53 -29.33 12.15
CA ARG A 82 -9.37 -29.05 13.03
C ARG A 82 -8.05 -29.01 12.26
N ALA A 83 -7.91 -29.79 11.21
CA ALA A 83 -6.70 -29.83 10.38
C ALA A 83 -6.41 -28.44 9.77
N ARG A 84 -7.44 -27.73 9.29
CA ARG A 84 -7.26 -26.38 8.73
C ARG A 84 -6.79 -25.38 9.78
N VAL A 85 -7.28 -25.46 11.02
CA VAL A 85 -6.81 -24.62 12.13
C VAL A 85 -5.30 -24.82 12.38
N ALA A 86 -4.83 -26.06 12.39
CA ALA A 86 -3.41 -26.35 12.55
C ALA A 86 -2.60 -25.79 11.36
N GLN A 87 -3.10 -25.98 10.14
CA GLN A 87 -2.44 -25.53 8.91
C GLN A 87 -2.27 -23.99 8.89
N VAL A 88 -3.31 -23.22 9.19
CA VAL A 88 -3.19 -21.75 9.19
C VAL A 88 -2.30 -21.24 10.32
N LEU A 89 -2.28 -21.91 11.48
CA LEU A 89 -1.33 -21.57 12.56
C LEU A 89 0.13 -21.83 12.16
N ASP A 90 0.38 -22.87 11.39
CA ASP A 90 1.71 -23.13 10.81
C ASP A 90 2.08 -22.08 9.79
N GLN A 91 1.16 -21.75 8.88
CA GLN A 91 1.36 -20.77 7.80
C GLN A 91 1.75 -19.39 8.32
N VAL A 92 1.18 -18.96 9.46
CA VAL A 92 1.51 -17.68 10.09
C VAL A 92 2.61 -17.76 11.15
N GLY A 93 3.22 -18.93 11.36
CA GLY A 93 4.31 -19.11 12.33
C GLY A 93 3.88 -19.09 13.80
N LEU A 94 2.60 -19.36 14.12
CA LEU A 94 2.08 -19.34 15.49
C LEU A 94 1.91 -20.73 16.13
N ARG A 95 2.35 -21.81 15.47
CA ARG A 95 2.18 -23.18 15.99
C ARG A 95 2.77 -23.36 17.39
N GLY A 96 3.99 -22.87 17.63
CA GLY A 96 4.69 -23.02 18.92
C GLY A 96 4.01 -22.30 20.09
N VAL A 97 3.15 -21.32 19.79
CA VAL A 97 2.43 -20.49 20.78
C VAL A 97 0.90 -20.67 20.70
N ALA A 98 0.42 -21.63 19.92
CA ALA A 98 -1.01 -21.83 19.66
C ALA A 98 -1.86 -22.00 20.94
N ARG A 99 -1.29 -22.54 22.02
CA ARG A 99 -1.97 -22.75 23.30
C ARG A 99 -1.86 -21.56 24.26
N LYS A 100 -1.03 -20.55 23.97
CA LYS A 100 -0.93 -19.32 24.76
C LYS A 100 -2.15 -18.45 24.55
N ARG A 101 -2.57 -17.73 25.61
CA ARG A 101 -3.71 -16.77 25.56
C ARG A 101 -3.34 -15.60 24.65
N ALA A 102 -4.25 -15.20 23.76
CA ALA A 102 -4.05 -14.12 22.81
C ALA A 102 -3.85 -12.74 23.48
N GLY A 103 -4.38 -12.54 24.68
CA GLY A 103 -4.17 -11.29 25.43
C GLY A 103 -2.71 -11.03 25.84
N GLY A 104 -1.85 -12.03 25.81
CA GLY A 104 -0.41 -11.88 26.04
C GLY A 104 0.44 -11.81 24.75
N PHE A 105 -0.19 -11.68 23.60
CA PHE A 105 0.51 -11.59 22.31
C PHE A 105 1.08 -10.20 22.09
N SER A 106 2.27 -10.13 21.46
CA SER A 106 2.75 -8.89 20.88
C SER A 106 1.81 -8.43 19.75
N LEU A 107 1.92 -7.17 19.34
CA LEU A 107 1.13 -6.64 18.24
C LEU A 107 1.32 -7.52 16.98
N GLY A 108 2.56 -7.86 16.63
CA GLY A 108 2.86 -8.72 15.48
C GLY A 108 2.27 -10.12 15.59
N MET A 109 2.26 -10.72 16.77
CA MET A 109 1.58 -12.00 17.00
C MET A 109 0.06 -11.86 16.85
N GLY A 110 -0.51 -10.73 17.28
CA GLY A 110 -1.92 -10.39 17.07
C GLY A 110 -2.26 -10.27 15.60
N GLN A 111 -1.46 -9.52 14.83
CA GLN A 111 -1.62 -9.40 13.38
C GLN A 111 -1.57 -10.78 12.69
N ARG A 112 -0.57 -11.60 13.02
CA ARG A 112 -0.44 -12.96 12.49
C ARG A 112 -1.68 -13.82 12.81
N LEU A 113 -2.24 -13.72 14.02
CA LEU A 113 -3.44 -14.46 14.39
C LEU A 113 -4.68 -13.95 13.64
N GLY A 114 -4.82 -12.63 13.43
CA GLY A 114 -5.89 -12.06 12.61
C GLY A 114 -5.79 -12.50 11.14
N ILE A 115 -4.59 -12.54 10.58
CA ILE A 115 -4.33 -13.08 9.24
C ILE A 115 -4.68 -14.57 9.18
N ALA A 116 -4.33 -15.37 10.21
CA ALA A 116 -4.71 -16.78 10.28
C ALA A 116 -6.24 -16.96 10.28
N ALA A 117 -6.97 -16.07 10.95
CA ALA A 117 -8.43 -16.06 10.92
C ALA A 117 -8.97 -15.73 9.52
N ALA A 118 -8.38 -14.76 8.84
CA ALA A 118 -8.72 -14.41 7.46
C ALA A 118 -8.46 -15.55 6.47
N LEU A 119 -7.39 -16.32 6.67
CA LEU A 119 -7.04 -17.47 5.82
C LEU A 119 -7.81 -18.76 6.14
N LEU A 120 -8.58 -18.78 7.22
CA LEU A 120 -9.19 -19.99 7.77
C LEU A 120 -10.12 -20.71 6.77
N GLY A 121 -10.95 -19.94 6.05
CA GLY A 121 -11.88 -20.46 5.03
C GLY A 121 -11.25 -20.74 3.66
N ASP A 122 -9.96 -20.49 3.49
CA ASP A 122 -9.28 -20.56 2.19
C ASP A 122 -9.91 -19.68 1.10
N PRO A 123 -10.22 -18.39 1.42
CA PRO A 123 -11.00 -17.54 0.54
C PRO A 123 -10.21 -17.09 -0.70
N LYS A 124 -10.96 -16.75 -1.76
CA LYS A 124 -10.39 -16.17 -2.98
C LYS A 124 -10.14 -14.66 -2.87
N VAL A 125 -10.84 -13.98 -1.97
CA VAL A 125 -10.69 -12.53 -1.72
C VAL A 125 -10.17 -12.32 -0.32
N LEU A 126 -9.14 -11.52 -0.19
CA LEU A 126 -8.50 -11.18 1.07
C LEU A 126 -8.48 -9.66 1.25
N MET A 127 -8.87 -9.20 2.43
CA MET A 127 -8.93 -7.79 2.78
C MET A 127 -8.16 -7.54 4.07
N PHE A 128 -7.17 -6.65 4.02
CA PHE A 128 -6.33 -6.32 5.17
C PHE A 128 -6.30 -4.81 5.38
N ASP A 129 -6.80 -4.36 6.53
CA ASP A 129 -6.76 -2.94 6.92
C ASP A 129 -5.52 -2.70 7.78
N GLU A 130 -4.57 -1.91 7.25
CA GLU A 130 -3.32 -1.51 7.91
C GLU A 130 -2.53 -2.69 8.55
N PRO A 131 -2.32 -3.83 7.86
CA PRO A 131 -1.77 -5.04 8.47
C PRO A 131 -0.31 -4.92 8.89
N VAL A 132 0.43 -3.94 8.37
CA VAL A 132 1.84 -3.69 8.68
C VAL A 132 2.03 -2.68 9.83
N ASN A 133 0.94 -2.04 10.28
CA ASN A 133 1.04 -0.97 11.26
C ASN A 133 1.61 -1.45 12.60
N GLY A 134 2.66 -0.77 13.07
CA GLY A 134 3.32 -1.08 14.35
C GLY A 134 4.09 -2.39 14.39
N LEU A 135 4.42 -2.97 13.23
CA LEU A 135 5.32 -4.11 13.13
C LEU A 135 6.77 -3.68 13.02
N ASP A 136 7.66 -4.59 13.43
CA ASP A 136 9.08 -4.50 13.13
C ASP A 136 9.36 -4.79 11.63
N PRO A 137 10.56 -4.47 11.13
CA PRO A 137 10.90 -4.68 9.72
C PRO A 137 10.76 -6.13 9.25
N GLU A 138 11.00 -7.11 10.12
CA GLU A 138 10.81 -8.54 9.81
C GLU A 138 9.33 -8.87 9.62
N GLY A 139 8.46 -8.33 10.48
CA GLY A 139 7.01 -8.49 10.36
C GLY A 139 6.45 -7.86 9.10
N VAL A 140 6.93 -6.66 8.73
CA VAL A 140 6.55 -5.99 7.48
C VAL A 140 6.95 -6.84 6.27
N LEU A 141 8.20 -7.31 6.22
CA LEU A 141 8.70 -8.18 5.14
C LEU A 141 7.90 -9.47 5.04
N TRP A 142 7.55 -10.08 6.17
CA TRP A 142 6.75 -11.30 6.21
C TRP A 142 5.35 -11.06 5.60
N ILE A 143 4.65 -9.98 5.97
CA ILE A 143 3.34 -9.65 5.40
C ILE A 143 3.43 -9.40 3.90
N ARG A 144 4.43 -8.63 3.45
CA ARG A 144 4.67 -8.37 2.04
C ARG A 144 4.81 -9.66 1.24
N ASN A 145 5.67 -10.58 1.71
CA ASN A 145 5.88 -11.85 1.05
C ASN A 145 4.61 -12.71 1.05
N LEU A 146 3.87 -12.71 2.15
CA LEU A 146 2.60 -13.44 2.26
C LEU A 146 1.57 -12.93 1.25
N VAL A 147 1.30 -11.62 1.19
CA VAL A 147 0.27 -11.07 0.30
C VAL A 147 0.64 -11.25 -1.17
N LYS A 148 1.93 -11.14 -1.51
CA LYS A 148 2.42 -11.44 -2.87
C LYS A 148 2.26 -12.91 -3.23
N SER A 149 2.57 -13.84 -2.31
CA SER A 149 2.37 -15.27 -2.56
C SER A 149 0.90 -15.61 -2.75
N LEU A 150 0.00 -15.02 -1.95
CA LEU A 150 -1.43 -15.24 -2.07
C LEU A 150 -2.00 -14.69 -3.39
N ALA A 151 -1.51 -13.55 -3.85
CA ALA A 151 -1.84 -13.02 -5.17
C ALA A 151 -1.32 -13.93 -6.29
N ALA A 152 -0.08 -14.41 -6.20
CA ALA A 152 0.49 -15.36 -7.17
C ALA A 152 -0.28 -16.69 -7.25
N GLU A 153 -0.99 -17.10 -6.18
CA GLU A 153 -1.94 -18.21 -6.19
C GLU A 153 -3.26 -17.90 -6.94
N GLY A 154 -3.41 -16.68 -7.47
CA GLY A 154 -4.62 -16.22 -8.17
C GLY A 154 -5.68 -15.60 -7.27
N ARG A 155 -5.39 -15.31 -6.01
CA ARG A 155 -6.34 -14.63 -5.10
C ARG A 155 -6.36 -13.12 -5.35
N THR A 156 -7.48 -12.49 -5.07
CA THR A 156 -7.60 -11.03 -5.01
C THR A 156 -7.19 -10.56 -3.63
N VAL A 157 -6.18 -9.71 -3.55
CA VAL A 157 -5.73 -9.12 -2.27
C VAL A 157 -6.00 -7.62 -2.28
N PHE A 158 -6.76 -7.15 -1.28
CA PHE A 158 -7.08 -5.74 -1.07
C PHE A 158 -6.45 -5.28 0.24
N LEU A 159 -5.53 -4.35 0.16
CA LEU A 159 -4.65 -3.97 1.25
C LEU A 159 -4.69 -2.47 1.48
N SER A 160 -5.15 -1.99 2.65
CA SER A 160 -4.98 -0.58 3.00
C SER A 160 -3.62 -0.34 3.66
N SER A 161 -3.05 0.82 3.39
CA SER A 161 -1.88 1.32 4.12
C SER A 161 -1.78 2.84 4.02
N HIS A 162 -1.11 3.43 4.99
CA HIS A 162 -0.63 4.82 4.93
C HIS A 162 0.88 4.89 4.63
N LEU A 163 1.58 3.74 4.58
CA LEU A 163 3.01 3.65 4.27
C LEU A 163 3.19 3.50 2.75
N MET A 164 3.44 4.62 2.08
CA MET A 164 3.56 4.68 0.62
C MET A 164 4.74 3.87 0.09
N SER A 165 5.88 3.92 0.78
CA SER A 165 7.06 3.14 0.45
C SER A 165 6.81 1.63 0.46
N GLU A 166 5.98 1.12 1.38
CA GLU A 166 5.58 -0.27 1.38
C GLU A 166 4.62 -0.60 0.24
N MET A 167 3.71 0.32 -0.09
CA MET A 167 2.76 0.12 -1.19
C MET A 167 3.46 0.07 -2.55
N SER A 168 4.45 0.92 -2.79
CA SER A 168 5.22 0.92 -4.05
C SER A 168 5.90 -0.41 -4.36
N ILE A 169 6.23 -1.19 -3.32
CA ILE A 169 6.91 -2.49 -3.47
C ILE A 169 5.93 -3.66 -3.44
N THR A 170 4.76 -3.47 -2.80
CA THR A 170 3.83 -4.57 -2.49
C THR A 170 2.66 -4.64 -3.45
N ALA A 171 2.10 -3.49 -3.84
CA ALA A 171 0.90 -3.41 -4.67
C ALA A 171 1.25 -3.46 -6.17
N ASP A 172 0.34 -4.02 -6.95
CA ASP A 172 0.35 -3.97 -8.42
C ASP A 172 -0.53 -2.81 -8.92
N ARG A 173 -1.63 -2.55 -8.22
CA ARG A 173 -2.60 -1.48 -8.52
C ARG A 173 -2.88 -0.63 -7.30
N LEU A 174 -3.30 0.60 -7.53
CA LEU A 174 -3.67 1.56 -6.49
C LEU A 174 -5.10 2.04 -6.69
N ILE A 175 -5.83 2.14 -5.59
CA ILE A 175 -7.08 2.89 -5.46
C ILE A 175 -6.82 3.98 -4.42
N ILE A 176 -6.94 5.24 -4.83
CA ILE A 176 -6.62 6.40 -3.99
C ILE A 176 -7.92 7.12 -3.67
N ILE A 177 -8.17 7.32 -2.37
CA ILE A 177 -9.34 8.06 -1.90
C ILE A 177 -8.95 9.27 -1.04
N GLY A 178 -9.78 10.31 -1.11
CA GLY A 178 -9.70 11.47 -0.23
C GLY A 178 -11.10 11.99 0.09
N ARG A 179 -11.39 12.31 1.34
CA ARG A 179 -12.70 12.80 1.81
C ARG A 179 -13.88 11.96 1.31
N GLY A 180 -13.74 10.63 1.31
CA GLY A 180 -14.76 9.71 0.87
C GLY A 180 -14.99 9.66 -0.65
N ARG A 181 -14.10 10.26 -1.46
CA ARG A 181 -14.21 10.28 -2.93
C ARG A 181 -13.03 9.54 -3.55
N LEU A 182 -13.30 8.84 -4.64
CA LEU A 182 -12.26 8.25 -5.48
C LEU A 182 -11.48 9.36 -6.16
N ILE A 183 -10.15 9.38 -5.98
CA ILE A 183 -9.23 10.32 -6.62
C ILE A 183 -8.60 9.67 -7.85
N ALA A 184 -8.08 8.44 -7.71
CA ALA A 184 -7.45 7.72 -8.80
C ALA A 184 -7.60 6.21 -8.64
N GLU A 185 -7.64 5.51 -9.78
CA GLU A 185 -7.48 4.06 -9.89
C GLU A 185 -6.50 3.78 -11.04
N THR A 186 -5.33 3.20 -10.72
CA THR A 186 -4.22 3.07 -11.65
C THR A 186 -3.30 1.90 -11.28
N SER A 187 -2.36 1.52 -12.14
CA SER A 187 -1.23 0.69 -11.73
C SER A 187 -0.22 1.49 -10.91
N VAL A 188 0.63 0.81 -10.14
CA VAL A 188 1.74 1.49 -9.42
C VAL A 188 2.70 2.12 -10.44
N GLU A 189 2.94 1.44 -11.55
CA GLU A 189 3.84 1.86 -12.62
C GLU A 189 3.36 3.16 -13.27
N ASP A 190 2.11 3.18 -13.77
CA ASP A 190 1.49 4.38 -14.36
C ASP A 190 1.43 5.54 -13.37
N PHE A 191 1.20 5.25 -12.07
CA PHE A 191 1.14 6.28 -11.04
C PHE A 191 2.49 6.96 -10.83
N LEU A 192 3.58 6.20 -10.82
CA LEU A 192 4.94 6.72 -10.70
C LEU A 192 5.37 7.48 -11.94
N GLU A 193 4.91 7.07 -13.13
CA GLU A 193 5.18 7.79 -14.39
C GLU A 193 4.44 9.13 -14.47
N CYS A 194 3.20 9.20 -13.96
CA CYS A 194 2.41 10.44 -13.93
C CYS A 194 2.91 11.46 -12.91
N GLY A 195 3.77 11.07 -11.96
CA GLY A 195 4.30 11.99 -10.94
C GLY A 195 5.18 13.07 -11.58
N SER A 196 4.87 14.33 -11.30
CA SER A 196 5.65 15.50 -11.77
C SER A 196 7.08 15.55 -11.20
N GLY A 197 7.36 14.68 -10.23
CA GLY A 197 8.65 14.50 -9.57
C GLY A 197 9.68 13.68 -10.35
N SER A 198 9.28 12.96 -11.41
CA SER A 198 10.21 12.15 -12.20
C SER A 198 11.12 13.04 -13.06
N PHE A 199 12.44 12.87 -12.93
CA PHE A 199 13.40 13.64 -13.67
C PHE A 199 14.69 12.84 -13.90
N VAL A 200 15.43 13.23 -14.93
CA VAL A 200 16.79 12.73 -15.15
C VAL A 200 17.77 13.76 -14.60
N ARG A 201 18.60 13.33 -13.67
CA ARG A 201 19.71 14.12 -13.15
C ARG A 201 20.95 13.88 -14.00
N VAL A 202 21.49 14.97 -14.50
CA VAL A 202 22.72 14.95 -15.29
C VAL A 202 23.74 15.89 -14.68
N ARG A 203 24.99 15.45 -14.62
CA ARG A 203 26.12 16.30 -14.28
C ARG A 203 27.12 16.32 -15.45
N SER A 204 27.37 17.49 -15.97
CA SER A 204 28.24 17.65 -17.18
C SER A 204 28.99 18.95 -17.12
N PRO A 205 30.31 18.96 -17.47
CA PRO A 205 31.05 20.20 -17.62
C PRO A 205 30.55 21.04 -18.81
N GLN A 206 29.80 20.42 -19.74
CA GLN A 206 29.17 21.08 -20.89
C GLN A 206 27.65 21.15 -20.70
N GLY A 207 27.21 21.39 -19.46
CA GLY A 207 25.76 21.37 -19.07
C GLY A 207 24.96 22.34 -19.91
N ASP A 208 25.41 23.56 -20.17
CA ASP A 208 24.71 24.56 -20.96
C ASP A 208 24.48 24.14 -22.42
N ALA A 209 25.44 23.49 -23.03
CA ALA A 209 25.31 22.95 -24.38
C ALA A 209 24.24 21.84 -24.42
N LEU A 210 24.28 20.91 -23.46
CA LEU A 210 23.29 19.84 -23.34
C LEU A 210 21.88 20.40 -23.06
N ALA A 211 21.78 21.38 -22.18
CA ALA A 211 20.51 22.03 -21.85
C ALA A 211 19.88 22.66 -23.11
N SER A 212 20.65 23.41 -23.88
CA SER A 212 20.15 24.03 -25.12
C SER A 212 19.69 23.00 -26.17
N LEU A 213 20.38 21.85 -26.27
CA LEU A 213 20.00 20.75 -27.17
C LEU A 213 18.71 20.07 -26.75
N LEU A 214 18.44 19.95 -25.43
CA LEU A 214 17.22 19.37 -24.87
C LEU A 214 16.06 20.35 -24.99
N GLU A 215 16.26 21.60 -24.62
CA GLU A 215 15.24 22.67 -24.72
C GLU A 215 14.75 22.86 -26.18
N ALA A 216 15.66 22.77 -27.18
CA ALA A 216 15.31 22.79 -28.60
C ALA A 216 14.39 21.63 -29.03
N ARG A 217 14.29 20.56 -28.24
CA ARG A 217 13.40 19.40 -28.45
C ARG A 217 12.16 19.43 -27.58
N GLY A 218 11.90 20.53 -26.88
CA GLY A 218 10.74 20.70 -26.02
C GLY A 218 10.85 20.03 -24.64
N VAL A 219 12.06 19.63 -24.25
CA VAL A 219 12.33 19.02 -22.95
C VAL A 219 12.59 20.13 -21.92
N THR A 220 11.96 20.01 -20.74
CA THR A 220 12.16 20.99 -19.66
C THR A 220 13.46 20.72 -18.92
N VAL A 221 14.34 21.73 -18.86
CA VAL A 221 15.63 21.63 -18.19
C VAL A 221 15.72 22.72 -17.11
N VAL A 222 16.00 22.31 -15.87
CA VAL A 222 16.26 23.20 -14.74
C VAL A 222 17.74 23.07 -14.35
N ARG A 223 18.48 24.18 -14.41
CA ARG A 223 19.89 24.23 -14.00
C ARG A 223 19.96 24.34 -12.47
N GLN A 224 20.80 23.49 -11.89
CA GLN A 224 21.09 23.48 -10.47
C GLN A 224 22.56 23.86 -10.23
N ALA A 225 22.97 23.98 -8.96
CA ALA A 225 24.37 24.18 -8.60
C ALA A 225 25.25 22.99 -9.07
N ASP A 226 26.58 23.20 -9.12
CA ASP A 226 27.57 22.17 -9.40
C ASP A 226 27.44 21.47 -10.78
N ASP A 227 27.19 22.23 -11.83
CA ASP A 227 27.05 21.70 -13.22
C ASP A 227 25.94 20.63 -13.35
N THR A 228 24.95 20.66 -12.45
CA THR A 228 23.86 19.68 -12.41
C THR A 228 22.64 20.20 -13.16
N LEU A 229 22.06 19.36 -14.02
CA LEU A 229 20.82 19.60 -14.73
C LEU A 229 19.74 18.64 -14.18
N ARG A 230 18.55 19.17 -13.95
CA ARG A 230 17.33 18.41 -13.74
C ARG A 230 16.51 18.46 -15.02
N ILE A 231 16.28 17.31 -15.65
CA ILE A 231 15.64 17.19 -16.95
C ILE A 231 14.32 16.47 -16.76
N THR A 232 13.22 17.09 -17.15
CA THR A 232 11.85 16.53 -17.06
C THR A 232 11.29 16.36 -18.47
N GLY A 233 10.66 15.21 -18.75
CA GLY A 233 10.08 14.90 -20.07
C GLY A 233 11.03 14.19 -21.02
N ALA A 234 12.14 13.62 -20.51
CA ALA A 234 13.02 12.74 -21.29
C ALA A 234 13.51 11.57 -20.45
N THR A 235 13.77 10.42 -21.10
CA THR A 235 14.35 9.26 -20.43
C THR A 235 15.88 9.39 -20.33
N SER A 236 16.50 8.68 -19.37
CA SER A 236 17.97 8.63 -19.25
C SER A 236 18.64 8.18 -20.55
N ASP A 237 18.05 7.20 -21.23
CA ASP A 237 18.58 6.66 -22.49
C ASP A 237 18.57 7.72 -23.59
N ALA A 238 17.45 8.45 -23.76
CA ALA A 238 17.33 9.52 -24.73
C ALA A 238 18.34 10.66 -24.48
N VAL A 239 18.54 11.02 -23.20
CA VAL A 239 19.52 12.03 -22.79
C VAL A 239 20.96 11.54 -23.05
N GLY A 240 21.24 10.27 -22.72
CA GLY A 240 22.54 9.65 -22.94
C GLY A 240 22.90 9.58 -24.42
N GLU A 241 21.95 9.17 -25.27
CA GLU A 241 22.15 9.14 -26.74
C GLU A 241 22.38 10.53 -27.33
N LEU A 242 21.60 11.52 -26.86
CA LEU A 242 21.78 12.91 -27.30
C LEU A 242 23.15 13.44 -26.92
N ALA A 243 23.61 13.21 -25.70
CA ALA A 243 24.90 13.62 -25.21
C ALA A 243 26.04 12.96 -26.07
N ARG A 244 25.92 11.65 -26.30
CA ARG A 244 26.88 10.90 -27.14
C ARG A 244 26.95 11.44 -28.57
N ALA A 245 25.80 11.69 -29.20
CA ALA A 245 25.72 12.18 -30.57
C ALA A 245 26.34 13.58 -30.76
N ASN A 246 26.37 14.39 -29.67
CA ASN A 246 26.88 15.77 -29.69
C ASN A 246 28.25 15.91 -28.99
N GLY A 247 28.91 14.82 -28.62
CA GLY A 247 30.21 14.85 -27.96
C GLY A 247 30.22 15.45 -26.57
N VAL A 248 29.09 15.45 -25.89
CA VAL A 248 28.95 15.96 -24.53
C VAL A 248 29.39 14.89 -23.52
N THR A 249 30.32 15.25 -22.65
CA THR A 249 30.78 14.36 -21.58
C THR A 249 29.83 14.40 -20.40
N LEU A 250 29.34 13.23 -19.99
CA LEU A 250 28.53 13.07 -18.79
C LEU A 250 29.37 12.56 -17.62
N ARG A 251 29.33 13.23 -16.49
CA ARG A 251 29.93 12.77 -15.22
C ARG A 251 28.95 11.96 -14.40
N GLU A 252 27.67 12.26 -14.55
CA GLU A 252 26.55 11.57 -13.90
C GLU A 252 25.34 11.58 -14.84
N LEU A 253 24.64 10.43 -14.91
CA LEU A 253 23.38 10.28 -15.60
C LEU A 253 22.54 9.32 -14.76
N SER A 254 21.56 9.84 -14.03
CA SER A 254 20.70 9.04 -13.15
C SER A 254 19.23 9.42 -13.34
N ALA A 255 18.41 8.39 -13.54
CA ALA A 255 16.96 8.57 -13.54
C ALA A 255 16.47 8.61 -12.09
N HIS A 256 15.76 9.66 -11.75
CA HIS A 256 15.03 9.80 -10.50
C HIS A 256 13.54 9.67 -10.80
N GLN A 257 12.92 8.62 -10.30
CA GLN A 257 11.47 8.49 -10.35
C GLN A 257 10.86 9.24 -9.16
N ALA A 258 9.72 9.87 -9.39
CA ALA A 258 8.94 10.41 -8.30
C ALA A 258 8.68 9.30 -7.29
N SER A 259 8.77 9.62 -6.01
CA SER A 259 8.34 8.68 -5.00
C SER A 259 6.79 8.59 -5.01
N LEU A 260 6.26 7.44 -4.64
CA LEU A 260 4.80 7.28 -4.51
C LEU A 260 4.25 8.31 -3.50
N GLU A 261 5.05 8.68 -2.49
CA GLU A 261 4.72 9.70 -1.49
C GLU A 261 4.57 11.09 -2.11
N GLU A 262 5.53 11.52 -2.95
CA GLU A 262 5.49 12.82 -3.61
C GLU A 262 4.29 12.94 -4.54
N THR A 263 4.08 11.95 -5.39
CA THR A 263 2.93 11.90 -6.32
C THR A 263 1.60 11.87 -5.57
N PHE A 264 1.53 11.09 -4.49
CA PHE A 264 0.34 11.03 -3.64
C PHE A 264 0.04 12.37 -2.96
N MET A 265 1.06 13.05 -2.41
CA MET A 265 0.89 14.36 -1.77
C MET A 265 0.43 15.43 -2.75
N GLU A 266 0.92 15.40 -3.99
CA GLU A 266 0.45 16.31 -5.05
C GLU A 266 -1.03 16.08 -5.35
N LEU A 267 -1.45 14.84 -5.55
CA LEU A 267 -2.83 14.50 -5.90
C LEU A 267 -3.82 14.68 -4.75
N THR A 268 -3.36 14.57 -3.51
CA THR A 268 -4.23 14.67 -2.33
C THR A 268 -4.16 16.02 -1.64
N ARG A 269 -3.36 16.98 -2.14
CA ARG A 269 -3.13 18.31 -1.52
C ARG A 269 -4.44 19.00 -1.14
N ASP A 270 -5.45 18.98 -2.01
CA ASP A 270 -6.75 19.60 -1.79
C ASP A 270 -7.71 18.73 -0.96
N SER A 271 -7.29 17.51 -0.61
CA SER A 271 -8.12 16.50 0.07
C SER A 271 -7.71 16.27 1.54
N VAL A 272 -6.71 17.01 2.05
CA VAL A 272 -6.25 16.90 3.44
C VAL A 272 -6.95 17.97 4.30
N ASP A 273 -7.66 17.52 5.37
CA ASP A 273 -8.41 18.42 6.27
C ASP A 273 -7.54 19.16 7.29
N TYR A 274 -6.30 18.75 7.49
CA TYR A 274 -5.38 19.34 8.46
C TYR A 274 -4.12 19.82 7.76
N HIS A 275 -4.13 21.07 7.29
CA HIS A 275 -2.88 21.78 7.06
C HIS A 275 -2.33 22.19 8.44
N ALA A 276 -1.26 21.55 8.90
CA ALA A 276 -0.46 22.14 9.96
C ALA A 276 -0.01 23.51 9.45
N ALA A 277 -0.43 24.58 10.13
CA ALA A 277 0.02 25.93 9.82
C ALA A 277 1.55 25.95 9.91
N ALA A 278 2.21 25.97 8.77
CA ALA A 278 3.65 26.22 8.71
C ALA A 278 3.88 27.64 9.25
N GLY A 279 4.57 27.74 10.40
CA GLY A 279 5.09 28.99 10.90
C GLY A 279 4.25 29.69 11.99
N ALA A 280 4.22 29.10 13.20
CA ALA A 280 4.24 29.94 14.39
C ALA A 280 5.71 30.14 14.74
N GLU A 281 6.27 31.28 14.33
CA GLU A 281 7.51 31.81 14.89
C GLU A 281 7.36 31.83 16.42
N LEU A 282 8.23 31.09 17.10
CA LEU A 282 8.46 31.25 18.53
C LEU A 282 9.03 32.66 18.75
N ALA A 283 8.19 33.57 19.18
CA ALA A 283 8.63 34.84 19.73
C ALA A 283 9.55 34.55 20.94
N PRO A 284 10.71 35.21 21.05
CA PRO A 284 11.58 35.02 22.20
C PRO A 284 10.88 35.54 23.47
N ALA A 285 10.86 34.71 24.51
CA ALA A 285 10.46 35.12 25.85
C ALA A 285 11.46 36.20 26.35
N GLU A 286 10.98 37.42 26.46
CA GLU A 286 11.67 38.45 27.22
C GLU A 286 11.54 38.16 28.71
N SER A 287 12.70 38.24 29.36
CA SER A 287 13.11 38.18 30.76
C SER A 287 12.07 38.40 31.84
#